data_1293fa8a95339f7375d8808b417fbc06
#
_entry.id   1293fa8a95339f7375d8808b417fbc06
#
_cell.length_a   1.000
_cell.length_b   1.000
_cell.length_c   1.000
_cell.angle_alpha   90.00
_cell.angle_beta   90.00
_cell.angle_gamma   90.00
#
_symmetry.space_group_name_H-M   'P 1'
#
loop_
_entity.id
_entity.type
_entity.pdbx_description
1 polymer ?
#
loop_
_entity_poly.entity_id
_entity_poly.type
_entity_poly.pdbx_seq_one_letter_code
_entity_poly.pdbx_strand_id
1 'polypeptide(L)'
;MAVIIKHMFLYDPKPMKRTFEYDLRYVQGGLEEMEHYLLSDEVFWPLDARPPKGEPEYPQLTLGALLLAKERLAAYSASPHEEADGLKAVSELERISSKWRVAWEKKAGHSFSMRLRMWSDFIHDYQTSPQENADRYAYEVRLRAMLGLLLPEGKKPQAEVDLLSTLDTYLRAVLVSGNFIWESELQNGFPVDTYWYLYGSLPMENKRNRGIPSYY
;
A
#
# COMPACT_ATOMS: atom_id res chain seq x y z
N MET A 1 -18.69 -4.37 -26.05
CA MET A 1 -19.49 -4.24 -24.83
C MET A 1 -18.60 -4.67 -23.67
N ALA A 2 -17.83 -3.74 -23.09
CA ALA A 2 -16.90 -4.02 -21.98
C ALA A 2 -17.69 -3.85 -20.68
N VAL A 3 -17.85 -4.95 -19.95
CA VAL A 3 -18.48 -4.95 -18.62
C VAL A 3 -17.46 -4.36 -17.64
N ILE A 4 -17.66 -3.10 -17.26
CA ILE A 4 -16.96 -2.45 -16.17
C ILE A 4 -17.47 -3.13 -14.89
N ILE A 5 -16.70 -4.08 -14.36
CA ILE A 5 -16.90 -4.57 -13.00
C ILE A 5 -16.43 -3.47 -12.06
N LYS A 6 -17.36 -2.56 -11.76
CA LYS A 6 -17.21 -1.58 -10.69
C LYS A 6 -17.25 -2.37 -9.38
N HIS A 7 -16.09 -2.78 -8.87
CA HIS A 7 -15.98 -3.31 -7.52
C HIS A 7 -16.34 -2.17 -6.57
N MET A 8 -17.60 -2.18 -6.20
CA MET A 8 -18.16 -1.30 -5.18
C MET A 8 -17.68 -1.83 -3.82
N PHE A 9 -16.40 -1.59 -3.49
CA PHE A 9 -15.98 -1.65 -2.10
C PHE A 9 -16.72 -0.51 -1.39
N LEU A 10 -17.59 -0.86 -0.47
CA LEU A 10 -18.19 0.07 0.46
C LEU A 10 -17.05 0.81 1.16
N TYR A 11 -16.83 2.06 0.73
CA TYR A 11 -15.91 2.99 1.37
C TYR A 11 -16.50 3.33 2.74
N ASP A 12 -15.98 2.74 3.80
CA ASP A 12 -16.18 3.22 5.16
C ASP A 12 -15.14 4.31 5.43
N PRO A 13 -15.56 5.60 5.56
CA PRO A 13 -14.61 6.70 5.73
C PRO A 13 -13.92 6.73 7.10
N LYS A 14 -14.27 5.85 8.03
CA LYS A 14 -13.49 5.68 9.25
C LYS A 14 -12.27 4.80 8.97
N PRO A 15 -11.04 5.30 9.17
CA PRO A 15 -9.88 4.43 9.21
C PRO A 15 -10.12 3.39 10.30
N MET A 16 -10.46 2.16 9.90
CA MET A 16 -10.59 1.07 10.86
C MET A 16 -9.20 0.80 11.39
N LYS A 17 -9.03 1.01 12.70
CA LYS A 17 -7.76 0.83 13.39
C LYS A 17 -7.33 -0.63 13.23
N ARG A 18 -6.16 -0.82 12.66
CA ARG A 18 -5.50 -2.13 12.59
C ARG A 18 -4.54 -2.23 13.75
N THR A 19 -4.44 -3.40 14.35
CA THR A 19 -3.56 -3.67 15.48
C THR A 19 -2.30 -4.44 15.03
N PHE A 20 -1.33 -4.57 15.92
CA PHE A 20 -0.20 -5.46 15.76
C PHE A 20 -0.68 -6.90 15.44
N GLU A 21 -1.68 -7.39 16.17
CA GLU A 21 -2.23 -8.75 15.98
C GLU A 21 -2.86 -8.93 14.59
N TYR A 22 -3.50 -7.88 14.04
CA TYR A 22 -4.03 -7.92 12.69
C TYR A 22 -2.91 -8.14 11.66
N ASP A 23 -1.87 -7.33 11.71
CA ASP A 23 -0.77 -7.43 10.76
C ASP A 23 0.02 -8.75 10.96
N LEU A 24 0.21 -9.20 12.21
CA LEU A 24 0.87 -10.48 12.52
C LEU A 24 0.11 -11.68 11.94
N ARG A 25 -1.19 -11.78 12.18
CA ARG A 25 -2.03 -12.86 11.63
C ARG A 25 -2.09 -12.83 10.10
N TYR A 26 -2.09 -11.63 9.49
CA TYR A 26 -2.03 -11.50 8.04
C TYR A 26 -0.70 -12.06 7.49
N VAL A 27 0.41 -11.71 8.12
CA VAL A 27 1.74 -12.22 7.72
C VAL A 27 1.81 -13.74 7.92
N GLN A 28 1.35 -14.26 9.06
CA GLN A 28 1.36 -15.70 9.35
C GLN A 28 0.53 -16.49 8.33
N GLY A 29 -0.72 -16.05 8.07
CA GLY A 29 -1.56 -16.69 7.06
C GLY A 29 -0.96 -16.59 5.65
N GLY A 30 -0.32 -15.46 5.33
CA GLY A 30 0.42 -15.31 4.08
C GLY A 30 1.61 -16.26 3.95
N LEU A 31 2.31 -16.56 5.05
CA LEU A 31 3.41 -17.52 5.08
C LEU A 31 2.94 -18.96 4.82
N GLU A 32 1.77 -19.34 5.33
CA GLU A 32 1.17 -20.66 5.08
C GLU A 32 0.88 -20.88 3.59
N GLU A 33 0.43 -19.85 2.88
CA GLU A 33 0.10 -19.88 1.46
C GLU A 33 1.29 -19.55 0.52
N MET A 34 2.42 -19.12 1.08
CA MET A 34 3.48 -18.46 0.31
C MET A 34 4.06 -19.31 -0.82
N GLU A 35 4.31 -20.60 -0.59
CA GLU A 35 4.88 -21.47 -1.62
C GLU A 35 3.95 -21.60 -2.83
N HIS A 36 2.67 -21.87 -2.59
CA HIS A 36 1.65 -21.97 -3.64
C HIS A 36 1.47 -20.65 -4.36
N TYR A 37 1.42 -19.54 -3.60
CA TYR A 37 1.33 -18.20 -4.16
C TYR A 37 2.52 -17.85 -5.06
N LEU A 38 3.75 -18.11 -4.64
CA LEU A 38 4.95 -17.79 -5.42
C LEU A 38 5.03 -18.59 -6.72
N LEU A 39 4.56 -19.85 -6.72
CA LEU A 39 4.59 -20.73 -7.87
C LEU A 39 3.41 -20.53 -8.83
N SER A 40 2.38 -19.79 -8.42
CA SER A 40 1.25 -19.43 -9.27
C SER A 40 1.58 -18.24 -10.17
N ASP A 41 0.76 -17.98 -11.19
CA ASP A 41 0.81 -16.74 -11.98
C ASP A 41 -0.12 -15.64 -11.42
N GLU A 42 -0.91 -15.93 -10.39
CA GLU A 42 -1.87 -15.01 -9.78
C GLU A 42 -1.16 -13.92 -8.97
N VAL A 43 -1.59 -12.66 -9.12
CA VAL A 43 -1.12 -11.52 -8.31
C VAL A 43 -1.91 -11.42 -7.01
N PHE A 44 -3.19 -11.77 -7.06
CA PHE A 44 -4.12 -11.77 -5.93
C PHE A 44 -4.45 -13.20 -5.56
N TRP A 45 -4.08 -13.61 -4.34
CA TRP A 45 -4.25 -14.98 -3.85
C TRP A 45 -5.25 -15.02 -2.71
N PRO A 46 -6.15 -16.00 -2.64
CA PRO A 46 -7.02 -16.18 -1.50
C PRO A 46 -6.21 -16.35 -0.20
N LEU A 47 -6.69 -15.79 0.90
CA LEU A 47 -6.10 -15.94 2.21
C LEU A 47 -7.13 -16.60 3.14
N ASP A 48 -6.81 -17.76 3.69
CA ASP A 48 -7.72 -18.49 4.60
C ASP A 48 -7.56 -18.08 6.08
N ALA A 49 -6.80 -17.03 6.36
CA ALA A 49 -6.66 -16.45 7.69
C ALA A 49 -7.86 -15.53 8.02
N ARG A 50 -8.20 -15.47 9.32
CA ARG A 50 -9.26 -14.58 9.81
C ARG A 50 -8.69 -13.45 10.66
N PRO A 51 -9.18 -12.21 10.47
CA PRO A 51 -8.74 -11.08 11.29
C PRO A 51 -9.18 -11.23 12.75
N PRO A 52 -8.56 -10.47 13.68
CA PRO A 52 -9.06 -10.35 15.03
C PRO A 52 -10.50 -9.83 15.04
N LYS A 53 -11.26 -10.21 16.08
CA LYS A 53 -12.67 -9.82 16.20
C LYS A 53 -12.82 -8.30 16.25
N GLY A 54 -13.63 -7.76 15.33
CA GLY A 54 -13.93 -6.34 15.26
C GLY A 54 -12.98 -5.55 14.35
N GLU A 55 -12.02 -6.22 13.74
CA GLU A 55 -11.15 -5.63 12.72
C GLU A 55 -11.64 -5.94 11.29
N PRO A 56 -11.18 -5.20 10.25
CA PRO A 56 -11.64 -5.39 8.89
C PRO A 56 -11.23 -6.75 8.32
N GLU A 57 -12.03 -7.25 7.37
CA GLU A 57 -11.66 -8.43 6.61
C GLU A 57 -10.30 -8.25 5.91
N TYR A 58 -9.55 -9.34 5.81
CA TYR A 58 -8.26 -9.30 5.14
C TYR A 58 -8.43 -9.05 3.64
N PRO A 59 -7.56 -8.21 3.06
CA PRO A 59 -7.42 -8.19 1.62
C PRO A 59 -6.84 -9.53 1.15
N GLN A 60 -7.04 -9.86 -0.13
CA GLN A 60 -6.33 -10.97 -0.75
C GLN A 60 -4.81 -10.82 -0.55
N LEU A 61 -4.12 -11.96 -0.40
CA LEU A 61 -2.68 -11.98 -0.31
C LEU A 61 -2.06 -11.43 -1.59
N THR A 62 -1.16 -10.46 -1.43
CA THR A 62 -0.28 -9.96 -2.48
C THR A 62 1.07 -9.65 -1.87
N LEU A 63 2.13 -9.74 -2.64
CA LEU A 63 3.46 -9.47 -2.10
C LEU A 63 3.59 -8.05 -1.55
N GLY A 64 3.00 -7.05 -2.23
CA GLY A 64 3.00 -5.67 -1.73
C GLY A 64 2.26 -5.48 -0.40
N ALA A 65 1.11 -6.15 -0.21
CA ALA A 65 0.36 -6.08 1.05
C ALA A 65 1.11 -6.80 2.18
N LEU A 66 1.77 -7.91 1.88
CA LEU A 66 2.59 -8.66 2.84
C LEU A 66 3.81 -7.85 3.31
N LEU A 67 4.53 -7.21 2.37
CA LEU A 67 5.66 -6.33 2.70
C LEU A 67 5.20 -5.13 3.53
N LEU A 68 4.04 -4.56 3.22
CA LEU A 68 3.48 -3.47 4.02
C LEU A 68 3.10 -3.93 5.43
N ALA A 69 2.50 -5.10 5.58
CA ALA A 69 2.20 -5.66 6.91
C ALA A 69 3.50 -5.94 7.70
N LYS A 70 4.55 -6.47 7.06
CA LYS A 70 5.89 -6.63 7.66
C LYS A 70 6.44 -5.29 8.18
N GLU A 71 6.36 -4.23 7.37
CA GLU A 71 6.85 -2.89 7.74
C GLU A 71 6.05 -2.30 8.91
N ARG A 72 4.73 -2.50 8.93
CA ARG A 72 3.86 -2.08 10.03
C ARG A 72 4.19 -2.84 11.32
N LEU A 73 4.46 -4.15 11.27
CA LEU A 73 4.89 -4.92 12.43
C LEU A 73 6.15 -4.35 13.08
N ALA A 74 7.12 -3.95 12.25
CA ALA A 74 8.36 -3.34 12.74
C ALA A 74 8.16 -1.94 13.34
N ALA A 75 7.07 -1.25 12.98
CA ALA A 75 6.76 0.09 13.45
C ALA A 75 6.04 0.14 14.80
N TYR A 76 5.31 -0.92 15.18
CA TYR A 76 4.57 -0.95 16.43
C TYR A 76 5.52 -1.01 17.65
N SER A 77 5.14 -0.30 18.70
CA SER A 77 5.70 -0.53 20.04
C SER A 77 5.00 -1.75 20.64
N ALA A 78 5.60 -2.92 20.45
CA ALA A 78 5.04 -4.20 20.88
C ALA A 78 5.54 -4.62 22.26
N SER A 79 4.78 -5.50 22.94
CA SER A 79 5.27 -6.19 24.13
C SER A 79 6.40 -7.18 23.77
N PRO A 80 7.26 -7.61 24.72
CA PRO A 80 8.34 -8.57 24.41
C PRO A 80 7.86 -9.87 23.77
N HIS A 81 6.65 -10.32 24.06
CA HIS A 81 6.06 -11.52 23.45
C HIS A 81 5.65 -11.26 22.00
N GLU A 82 4.92 -10.17 21.75
CA GLU A 82 4.53 -9.76 20.41
C GLU A 82 5.75 -9.49 19.53
N GLU A 83 6.78 -8.83 20.06
CA GLU A 83 8.04 -8.60 19.35
C GLU A 83 8.70 -9.92 18.92
N ALA A 84 8.75 -10.91 19.81
CA ALA A 84 9.30 -12.23 19.50
C ALA A 84 8.51 -12.94 18.40
N ASP A 85 7.19 -12.88 18.43
CA ASP A 85 6.32 -13.48 17.40
C ASP A 85 6.46 -12.73 16.05
N GLY A 86 6.54 -11.41 16.08
CA GLY A 86 6.80 -10.59 14.90
C GLY A 86 8.16 -10.92 14.25
N LEU A 87 9.22 -10.97 15.05
CA LEU A 87 10.56 -11.33 14.58
C LEU A 87 10.61 -12.74 13.97
N LYS A 88 9.90 -13.71 14.56
CA LYS A 88 9.80 -15.06 14.02
C LYS A 88 9.11 -15.07 12.65
N ALA A 89 8.00 -14.36 12.51
CA ALA A 89 7.27 -14.26 11.24
C ALA A 89 8.12 -13.57 10.16
N VAL A 90 8.81 -12.48 10.51
CA VAL A 90 9.73 -11.76 9.60
C VAL A 90 10.88 -12.64 9.17
N SER A 91 11.53 -13.36 10.09
CA SER A 91 12.65 -14.26 9.79
C SER A 91 12.23 -15.40 8.86
N GLU A 92 11.02 -15.94 9.05
CA GLU A 92 10.47 -16.97 8.17
C GLU A 92 10.18 -16.42 6.77
N LEU A 93 9.66 -15.20 6.66
CA LEU A 93 9.46 -14.52 5.38
C LEU A 93 10.77 -14.33 4.63
N GLU A 94 11.83 -13.92 5.32
CA GLU A 94 13.18 -13.76 4.75
C GLU A 94 13.78 -15.10 4.30
N ARG A 95 13.55 -16.16 5.08
CA ARG A 95 13.97 -17.53 4.70
C ARG A 95 13.28 -17.99 3.42
N ILE A 96 11.96 -17.76 3.29
CA ILE A 96 11.18 -18.13 2.10
C ILE A 96 11.61 -17.30 0.89
N SER A 97 11.75 -15.97 1.04
CA SER A 97 12.20 -15.10 -0.05
C SER A 97 13.58 -15.48 -0.58
N SER A 98 14.48 -15.89 0.30
CA SER A 98 15.82 -16.38 -0.07
C SER A 98 15.75 -17.74 -0.77
N LYS A 99 14.94 -18.68 -0.25
CA LYS A 99 14.75 -20.02 -0.84
C LYS A 99 14.14 -19.94 -2.25
N TRP A 100 13.17 -19.05 -2.45
CA TRP A 100 12.39 -18.92 -3.69
C TRP A 100 12.72 -17.64 -4.46
N ARG A 101 13.96 -17.18 -4.40
CA ARG A 101 14.41 -15.88 -4.89
C ARG A 101 13.87 -15.50 -6.28
N VAL A 102 14.00 -16.40 -7.25
CA VAL A 102 13.56 -16.14 -8.64
C VAL A 102 12.05 -15.96 -8.73
N ALA A 103 11.28 -16.84 -8.06
CA ALA A 103 9.82 -16.75 -8.04
C ALA A 103 9.36 -15.48 -7.28
N TRP A 104 10.05 -15.13 -6.19
CA TRP A 104 9.82 -13.91 -5.43
C TRP A 104 10.01 -12.66 -6.30
N GLU A 105 11.14 -12.54 -6.99
CA GLU A 105 11.44 -11.40 -7.86
C GLU A 105 10.43 -11.28 -9.02
N LYS A 106 10.03 -12.41 -9.64
CA LYS A 106 8.98 -12.44 -10.66
C LYS A 106 7.66 -11.92 -10.09
N LYS A 107 7.26 -12.44 -8.91
CA LYS A 107 6.03 -12.04 -8.23
C LYS A 107 6.05 -10.56 -7.82
N ALA A 108 7.20 -10.07 -7.33
CA ALA A 108 7.41 -8.67 -7.00
C ALA A 108 7.24 -7.76 -8.22
N GLY A 109 7.75 -8.16 -9.38
CA GLY A 109 7.56 -7.45 -10.65
C GLY A 109 6.07 -7.33 -11.02
N HIS A 110 5.35 -8.45 -11.02
CA HIS A 110 3.91 -8.45 -11.34
C HIS A 110 3.09 -7.62 -10.32
N SER A 111 3.40 -7.75 -9.03
CA SER A 111 2.76 -6.97 -7.96
C SER A 111 3.04 -5.48 -8.12
N PHE A 112 4.26 -5.09 -8.49
CA PHE A 112 4.64 -3.69 -8.74
C PHE A 112 3.83 -3.10 -9.91
N SER A 113 3.83 -3.76 -11.08
CA SER A 113 3.10 -3.30 -12.28
C SER A 113 1.61 -3.11 -11.98
N MET A 114 1.00 -4.05 -11.26
CA MET A 114 -0.42 -3.96 -10.88
C MET A 114 -0.68 -2.78 -9.93
N ARG A 115 0.16 -2.60 -8.89
CA ARG A 115 0.01 -1.49 -7.93
C ARG A 115 0.27 -0.14 -8.60
N LEU A 116 1.22 -0.07 -9.52
CA LEU A 116 1.51 1.15 -10.28
C LEU A 116 0.30 1.58 -11.12
N ARG A 117 -0.37 0.63 -11.77
CA ARG A 117 -1.61 0.92 -12.52
C ARG A 117 -2.68 1.47 -11.59
N MET A 118 -2.97 0.78 -10.47
CA MET A 118 -3.98 1.23 -9.51
C MET A 118 -3.67 2.61 -8.94
N TRP A 119 -2.39 2.88 -8.64
CA TRP A 119 -1.95 4.18 -8.16
C TRP A 119 -2.09 5.27 -9.24
N SER A 120 -1.72 4.96 -10.47
CA SER A 120 -1.89 5.86 -11.61
C SER A 120 -3.37 6.19 -11.86
N ASP A 121 -4.26 5.18 -11.79
CA ASP A 121 -5.70 5.36 -11.94
C ASP A 121 -6.25 6.29 -10.85
N PHE A 122 -5.86 6.08 -9.57
CA PHE A 122 -6.25 6.97 -8.47
C PHE A 122 -5.76 8.42 -8.70
N ILE A 123 -4.50 8.62 -9.09
CA ILE A 123 -3.97 9.97 -9.37
C ILE A 123 -4.73 10.62 -10.54
N HIS A 124 -5.06 9.86 -11.57
CA HIS A 124 -5.87 10.35 -12.69
C HIS A 124 -7.31 10.73 -12.26
N ASP A 125 -7.97 9.90 -11.46
CA ASP A 125 -9.29 10.19 -10.88
C ASP A 125 -9.24 11.49 -10.06
N TYR A 126 -8.22 11.64 -9.21
CA TYR A 126 -8.02 12.87 -8.44
C TYR A 126 -7.76 14.09 -9.33
N GLN A 127 -6.98 13.97 -10.40
CA GLN A 127 -6.74 15.06 -11.35
C GLN A 127 -8.04 15.53 -12.04
N THR A 128 -8.92 14.57 -12.33
CA THR A 128 -10.18 14.81 -13.05
C THR A 128 -11.26 15.38 -12.13
N SER A 129 -11.39 14.83 -10.92
CA SER A 129 -12.45 15.18 -9.96
C SER A 129 -11.89 15.25 -8.53
N PRO A 130 -11.15 16.33 -8.16
CA PRO A 130 -10.54 16.46 -6.84
C PRO A 130 -11.55 16.37 -5.69
N GLN A 131 -12.75 16.98 -5.85
CA GLN A 131 -13.79 17.00 -4.83
C GLN A 131 -14.30 15.59 -4.47
N GLU A 132 -14.31 14.67 -5.44
CA GLU A 132 -14.84 13.33 -5.26
C GLU A 132 -13.78 12.34 -4.78
N ASN A 133 -12.48 12.66 -4.97
CA ASN A 133 -11.41 11.70 -4.78
C ASN A 133 -10.38 12.10 -3.71
N ALA A 134 -10.38 13.35 -3.22
CA ALA A 134 -9.41 13.80 -2.22
C ALA A 134 -9.49 12.97 -0.92
N ASP A 135 -10.69 12.66 -0.45
CA ASP A 135 -10.93 11.91 0.79
C ASP A 135 -10.44 10.45 0.71
N ARG A 136 -10.35 9.89 -0.51
CA ARG A 136 -9.83 8.54 -0.73
C ARG A 136 -8.32 8.44 -0.49
N TYR A 137 -7.60 9.57 -0.50
CA TYR A 137 -6.14 9.59 -0.41
C TYR A 137 -5.59 8.82 0.78
N ALA A 138 -6.16 9.03 1.97
CA ALA A 138 -5.69 8.36 3.20
C ALA A 138 -5.69 6.83 3.09
N TYR A 139 -6.60 6.27 2.30
CA TYR A 139 -6.67 4.85 2.00
C TYR A 139 -5.81 4.45 0.80
N GLU A 140 -5.86 5.20 -0.30
CA GLU A 140 -5.19 4.84 -1.56
C GLU A 140 -3.67 4.98 -1.50
N VAL A 141 -3.16 5.86 -0.64
CA VAL A 141 -1.70 6.09 -0.48
C VAL A 141 -0.93 4.83 -0.04
N ARG A 142 -1.63 3.81 0.49
CA ARG A 142 -1.03 2.50 0.75
C ARG A 142 -0.45 1.86 -0.52
N LEU A 143 -1.03 2.15 -1.69
CA LEU A 143 -0.49 1.68 -2.98
C LEU A 143 0.90 2.26 -3.22
N ARG A 144 1.08 3.56 -2.94
CA ARG A 144 2.40 4.20 -3.05
C ARG A 144 3.41 3.62 -2.05
N ALA A 145 2.98 3.33 -0.83
CA ALA A 145 3.84 2.67 0.16
C ALA A 145 4.26 1.27 -0.30
N MET A 146 3.32 0.46 -0.79
CA MET A 146 3.61 -0.86 -1.36
C MET A 146 4.57 -0.79 -2.54
N LEU A 147 4.44 0.22 -3.42
CA LEU A 147 5.37 0.43 -4.54
C LEU A 147 6.80 0.70 -4.05
N GLY A 148 6.96 1.51 -3.01
CA GLY A 148 8.26 1.77 -2.40
C GLY A 148 8.92 0.49 -1.85
N LEU A 149 8.13 -0.36 -1.19
CA LEU A 149 8.59 -1.63 -0.63
C LEU A 149 8.87 -2.69 -1.71
N LEU A 150 8.12 -2.68 -2.81
CA LEU A 150 8.32 -3.61 -3.92
C LEU A 150 9.49 -3.22 -4.83
N LEU A 151 9.88 -1.95 -4.86
CA LEU A 151 10.92 -1.45 -5.76
C LEU A 151 12.27 -2.16 -5.61
N PRO A 152 12.81 -2.42 -4.39
CA PRO A 152 14.06 -3.15 -4.21
C PRO A 152 13.95 -4.66 -4.44
N GLU A 153 12.74 -5.22 -4.52
CA GLU A 153 12.47 -6.65 -4.63
C GLU A 153 12.66 -7.19 -6.07
N GLY A 154 13.81 -6.96 -6.67
CA GLY A 154 14.16 -7.37 -8.02
C GLY A 154 14.01 -6.27 -9.06
N LYS A 155 14.42 -6.56 -10.30
CA LYS A 155 14.43 -5.59 -11.40
C LYS A 155 13.00 -5.21 -11.82
N LYS A 156 12.81 -3.94 -12.14
CA LYS A 156 11.57 -3.37 -12.69
C LYS A 156 11.86 -2.78 -14.07
N PRO A 157 10.89 -2.79 -15.01
CA PRO A 157 11.00 -2.06 -16.27
C PRO A 157 11.28 -0.57 -16.00
N GLN A 158 12.26 0.02 -16.70
CA GLN A 158 12.61 1.41 -16.49
C GLN A 158 11.43 2.36 -16.71
N ALA A 159 10.60 2.08 -17.72
CA ALA A 159 9.42 2.88 -18.00
C ALA A 159 8.42 2.92 -16.81
N GLU A 160 8.31 1.84 -16.02
CA GLU A 160 7.46 1.81 -14.84
C GLU A 160 8.06 2.61 -13.68
N VAL A 161 9.39 2.57 -13.52
CA VAL A 161 10.10 3.38 -12.53
C VAL A 161 9.97 4.88 -12.86
N ASP A 162 10.10 5.23 -14.13
CA ASP A 162 9.96 6.61 -14.62
C ASP A 162 8.52 7.12 -14.45
N LEU A 163 7.52 6.26 -14.70
CA LEU A 163 6.12 6.58 -14.44
C LEU A 163 5.88 6.86 -12.94
N LEU A 164 6.39 6.01 -12.04
CA LEU A 164 6.28 6.23 -10.60
C LEU A 164 6.90 7.57 -10.19
N SER A 165 8.08 7.89 -10.72
CA SER A 165 8.75 9.18 -10.47
C SER A 165 7.92 10.38 -10.97
N THR A 166 7.26 10.23 -12.12
CA THR A 166 6.35 11.26 -12.67
C THR A 166 5.14 11.47 -11.76
N LEU A 167 4.53 10.39 -11.28
CA LEU A 167 3.41 10.45 -10.34
C LEU A 167 3.81 11.08 -9.01
N ASP A 168 5.01 10.77 -8.50
CA ASP A 168 5.57 11.37 -7.29
C ASP A 168 5.82 12.88 -7.47
N THR A 169 6.32 13.30 -8.63
CA THR A 169 6.51 14.72 -8.96
C THR A 169 5.18 15.47 -8.94
N TYR A 170 4.14 14.90 -9.54
CA TYR A 170 2.80 15.46 -9.48
C TYR A 170 2.26 15.51 -8.04
N LEU A 171 2.37 14.39 -7.30
CA LEU A 171 1.89 14.33 -5.92
C LEU A 171 2.56 15.37 -5.03
N ARG A 172 3.88 15.56 -5.13
CA ARG A 172 4.62 16.61 -4.39
C ARG A 172 4.11 18.01 -4.70
N ALA A 173 3.66 18.27 -5.92
CA ALA A 173 3.16 19.57 -6.33
C ALA A 173 1.77 19.90 -5.77
N VAL A 174 0.95 18.87 -5.45
CA VAL A 174 -0.44 19.07 -5.01
C VAL A 174 -0.66 18.74 -3.54
N LEU A 175 0.18 17.90 -2.93
CA LEU A 175 0.05 17.48 -1.53
C LEU A 175 0.21 18.68 -0.59
N VAL A 176 -0.75 18.88 0.28
CA VAL A 176 -0.68 19.84 1.38
C VAL A 176 -0.05 19.14 2.56
N SER A 177 1.15 19.57 2.94
CA SER A 177 1.87 19.01 4.08
C SER A 177 1.05 19.12 5.37
N GLY A 178 1.11 18.08 6.20
CA GLY A 178 0.33 17.97 7.42
C GLY A 178 0.86 16.88 8.34
N ASN A 179 0.00 16.40 9.23
CA ASN A 179 0.32 15.32 10.15
C ASN A 179 0.39 13.98 9.42
N PHE A 180 1.00 12.99 10.08
CA PHE A 180 0.95 11.59 9.67
C PHE A 180 -0.51 11.12 9.60
N ILE A 181 -0.88 10.45 8.50
CA ILE A 181 -2.28 10.19 8.16
C ILE A 181 -2.76 8.77 8.48
N TRP A 182 -1.86 7.89 8.89
CA TRP A 182 -2.19 6.57 9.41
C TRP A 182 -2.23 6.57 10.94
N GLU A 183 -2.30 5.39 11.56
CA GLU A 183 -2.30 5.24 13.01
C GLU A 183 -1.00 5.81 13.62
N SER A 184 -1.14 6.67 14.64
CA SER A 184 -0.01 7.39 15.27
C SER A 184 1.07 6.45 15.81
N GLU A 185 0.68 5.24 16.22
CA GLU A 185 1.57 4.21 16.73
C GLU A 185 2.59 3.74 15.69
N LEU A 186 2.27 3.89 14.38
CA LEU A 186 3.14 3.50 13.27
C LEU A 186 4.15 4.58 12.88
N GLN A 187 3.96 5.81 13.32
CA GLN A 187 4.70 6.98 12.81
C GLN A 187 6.22 6.79 12.87
N ASN A 188 6.73 6.15 13.92
CA ASN A 188 8.18 5.93 14.10
C ASN A 188 8.80 5.02 13.03
N GLY A 189 8.03 4.06 12.49
CA GLY A 189 8.49 3.16 11.42
C GLY A 189 8.34 3.74 10.01
N PHE A 190 7.64 4.88 9.89
CA PHE A 190 7.40 5.53 8.60
C PHE A 190 7.95 6.96 8.58
N PRO A 191 9.28 7.15 8.66
CA PRO A 191 9.89 8.48 8.74
C PRO A 191 9.57 9.34 7.51
N VAL A 192 9.39 10.66 7.74
CA VAL A 192 8.96 11.62 6.73
C VAL A 192 9.88 11.70 5.51
N ASP A 193 11.18 11.49 5.67
CA ASP A 193 12.14 11.57 4.57
C ASP A 193 11.90 10.48 3.51
N THR A 194 11.50 9.29 3.94
CA THR A 194 11.22 8.14 3.06
C THR A 194 9.74 8.09 2.67
N TYR A 195 8.85 8.32 3.64
CA TYR A 195 7.40 8.18 3.49
C TYR A 195 6.68 9.54 3.49
N TRP A 196 7.28 10.55 2.87
CA TRP A 196 6.77 11.94 2.80
C TRP A 196 5.30 12.03 2.38
N TYR A 197 4.84 11.12 1.54
CA TYR A 197 3.45 11.04 1.07
C TYR A 197 2.46 10.62 2.16
N LEU A 198 2.92 10.13 3.31
CA LEU A 198 2.09 9.85 4.48
C LEU A 198 1.90 11.07 5.41
N TYR A 199 2.49 12.22 5.06
CA TYR A 199 2.46 13.42 5.89
C TYR A 199 1.76 14.57 5.17
N GLY A 200 0.44 14.40 4.98
CA GLY A 200 -0.36 15.42 4.33
C GLY A 200 -1.68 14.91 3.78
N SER A 201 -2.39 15.78 3.09
CA SER A 201 -3.66 15.49 2.47
C SER A 201 -3.77 16.13 1.09
N LEU A 202 -4.67 15.60 0.26
CA LEU A 202 -4.99 16.20 -1.02
C LEU A 202 -6.10 17.25 -0.84
N PRO A 203 -5.96 18.46 -1.44
CA PRO A 203 -7.01 19.47 -1.39
C PRO A 203 -8.19 19.09 -2.31
N MET A 204 -9.41 19.40 -1.87
CA MET A 204 -10.62 19.18 -2.66
C MET A 204 -10.69 20.10 -3.89
N GLU A 205 -9.97 21.22 -3.89
CA GLU A 205 -9.88 22.13 -5.04
C GLU A 205 -8.48 22.13 -5.62
N ASN A 206 -8.37 21.98 -6.95
CA ASN A 206 -7.10 22.07 -7.63
C ASN A 206 -6.65 23.55 -7.69
N LYS A 207 -5.54 23.92 -7.05
CA LYS A 207 -5.00 25.30 -7.03
C LYS A 207 -4.71 25.89 -8.43
N ARG A 208 -4.67 25.05 -9.48
CA ARG A 208 -4.44 25.49 -10.86
C ARG A 208 -5.58 26.34 -11.45
N ASN A 209 -6.80 26.31 -10.88
CA ASN A 209 -7.93 27.11 -11.37
C ASN A 209 -8.05 28.49 -10.73
N ARG A 210 -7.13 28.92 -9.86
CA ARG A 210 -7.17 30.27 -9.24
C ARG A 210 -6.49 31.36 -10.07
N GLY A 211 -6.13 31.11 -11.34
CA GLY A 211 -5.27 32.00 -12.14
C GLY A 211 -5.85 32.62 -13.41
N ILE A 212 -7.19 32.61 -13.62
CA ILE A 212 -7.79 33.40 -14.71
C ILE A 212 -8.84 34.34 -14.09
N PRO A 213 -8.54 35.64 -13.93
CA PRO A 213 -9.57 36.63 -13.63
C PRO A 213 -10.52 36.67 -14.84
N SER A 214 -11.78 36.36 -14.61
CA SER A 214 -12.84 36.60 -15.59
C SER A 214 -12.98 38.11 -15.74
N TYR A 215 -12.44 38.67 -16.78
CA TYR A 215 -12.76 40.00 -17.24
C TYR A 215 -13.99 39.90 -18.15
N TYR A 216 -15.14 40.25 -17.60
CA TYR A 216 -16.29 40.77 -18.32
C TYR A 216 -16.56 42.18 -17.87
#